data_055d6bb7a7d0fed9de8ccfa346d621e4
#
_entry.id   055d6bb7a7d0fed9de8ccfa346d621e4
#
_cell.length_a   1.000
_cell.length_b   1.000
_cell.length_c   1.000
_cell.angle_alpha   90.00
_cell.angle_beta   90.00
_cell.angle_gamma   90.00
#
_symmetry.space_group_name_H-M   'P 1'
#
loop_
_entity.id
_entity.type
_entity.pdbx_description
1 polymer ?
#
loop_
_entity_poly.entity_id
_entity_poly.type
_entity_poly.pdbx_seq_one_letter_code
_entity_poly.pdbx_strand_id
1 'polypeptide(L)'
;MRKIIARRLGESMFTAPHFYITMSIDMDACVAARAKINEVAKTKISFNDMVLKAVAVALKQNPKVNSSWLGDKIRYNHHINIGVAVAVD
;
A
#
# COMPACT_ATOMS: atom_id res chain seq x y z
N MET A 1 6.41 16.71 15.61
CA MET A 1 5.90 15.78 14.61
C MET A 1 6.90 15.46 13.51
N ARG A 2 7.50 16.44 12.87
CA ARG A 2 8.49 16.20 11.80
C ARG A 2 9.71 15.36 12.26
N LYS A 3 10.18 15.59 13.48
CA LYS A 3 11.30 14.82 14.05
C LYS A 3 10.94 13.33 14.19
N ILE A 4 9.71 13.03 14.60
CA ILE A 4 9.23 11.65 14.76
C ILE A 4 9.13 10.98 13.39
N ILE A 5 8.60 11.68 12.39
CA ILE A 5 8.51 11.17 11.02
C ILE A 5 9.89 10.85 10.47
N ALA A 6 10.83 11.78 10.59
CA ALA A 6 12.20 11.59 10.11
C ALA A 6 12.87 10.39 10.80
N ARG A 7 12.71 10.26 12.11
CA ARG A 7 13.28 9.15 12.87
C ARG A 7 12.69 7.81 12.41
N ARG A 8 11.37 7.73 12.29
CA ARG A 8 10.69 6.50 11.89
C ARG A 8 11.03 6.07 10.47
N LEU A 9 11.05 7.02 9.54
CA LEU A 9 11.42 6.74 8.16
C LEU A 9 12.88 6.35 8.05
N GLY A 10 13.77 7.02 8.80
CA GLY A 10 15.18 6.68 8.85
C GLY A 10 15.42 5.28 9.40
N GLU A 11 14.75 4.91 10.49
CA GLU A 11 14.82 3.56 11.05
C GLU A 11 14.39 2.51 10.03
N SER A 12 13.28 2.77 9.32
CA SER A 12 12.77 1.86 8.28
C SER A 12 13.80 1.66 7.17
N MET A 13 14.41 2.75 6.68
CA MET A 13 15.37 2.67 5.58
C MET A 13 16.69 2.00 5.96
N PHE A 14 17.16 2.20 7.20
CA PHE A 14 18.47 1.72 7.61
C PHE A 14 18.45 0.37 8.34
N THR A 15 17.34 -0.01 8.96
CA THR A 15 17.24 -1.28 9.69
C THR A 15 16.60 -2.39 8.86
N ALA A 16 15.66 -2.08 7.98
CA ALA A 16 14.99 -3.07 7.14
C ALA A 16 15.65 -3.12 5.76
N PRO A 17 16.04 -4.32 5.28
CA PRO A 17 16.58 -4.42 3.91
C PRO A 17 15.47 -4.10 2.90
N HIS A 18 15.80 -3.25 1.94
CA HIS A 18 14.88 -2.82 0.89
C HIS A 18 15.37 -3.23 -0.48
N PHE A 19 14.45 -3.57 -1.36
CA PHE A 19 14.73 -3.65 -2.78
C PHE A 19 13.52 -3.08 -3.54
N TYR A 20 13.74 -2.75 -4.80
CA TYR A 20 12.75 -2.03 -5.59
C TYR A 20 12.43 -2.80 -6.86
N ILE A 21 11.15 -2.93 -7.16
CA ILE A 21 10.66 -3.55 -8.38
C ILE A 21 9.75 -2.56 -9.08
N THR A 22 10.00 -2.36 -10.37
CA THR A 22 9.15 -1.52 -11.20
C THR A 22 8.43 -2.38 -12.22
N MET A 23 7.11 -2.22 -12.29
CA MET A 23 6.27 -2.95 -13.23
C MET A 23 5.41 -1.98 -14.04
N SER A 24 5.26 -2.27 -15.32
CA SER A 24 4.36 -1.53 -16.19
C SER A 24 3.06 -2.32 -16.32
N ILE A 25 1.95 -1.64 -16.09
CA ILE A 25 0.63 -2.29 -16.02
C ILE A 25 -0.33 -1.62 -16.97
N ASP A 26 -1.05 -2.43 -17.79
CA ASP A 26 -2.12 -1.95 -18.64
C ASP A 26 -3.35 -1.65 -17.77
N MET A 27 -3.81 -0.40 -17.81
CA MET A 27 -4.91 0.09 -16.98
C MET A 27 -6.22 0.25 -17.74
N ASP A 28 -6.30 -0.14 -19.01
CA ASP A 28 -7.49 0.10 -19.84
C ASP A 28 -8.77 -0.47 -19.22
N ALA A 29 -8.73 -1.73 -18.80
CA ALA A 29 -9.88 -2.37 -18.14
C ALA A 29 -10.22 -1.70 -16.81
N CYS A 30 -9.22 -1.24 -16.08
CA CYS A 30 -9.39 -0.55 -14.80
C CYS A 30 -10.07 0.81 -14.98
N VAL A 31 -9.69 1.55 -16.03
CA VAL A 31 -10.31 2.84 -16.35
C VAL A 31 -11.80 2.65 -16.68
N ALA A 32 -12.12 1.65 -17.49
CA ALA A 32 -13.52 1.34 -17.86
C ALA A 32 -14.32 0.89 -16.63
N ALA A 33 -13.74 0.04 -15.79
CA ALA A 33 -14.39 -0.43 -14.56
C ALA A 33 -14.68 0.71 -13.59
N ARG A 34 -13.74 1.63 -13.43
CA ARG A 34 -13.91 2.80 -12.56
C ARG A 34 -15.08 3.66 -13.00
N ALA A 35 -15.20 3.91 -14.32
CA ALA A 35 -16.30 4.70 -14.86
C ALA A 35 -17.66 4.06 -14.52
N LYS A 36 -17.78 2.75 -14.70
CA LYS A 36 -19.01 2.01 -14.38
C LYS A 36 -19.33 2.01 -12.89
N ILE A 37 -18.33 1.83 -12.05
CA ILE A 37 -18.50 1.84 -10.59
C ILE A 37 -19.00 3.21 -10.12
N ASN A 38 -18.44 4.29 -10.67
CA ASN A 38 -18.81 5.65 -10.26
C ASN A 38 -20.23 6.05 -10.69
N GLU A 39 -20.84 5.35 -11.65
CA GLU A 39 -22.23 5.57 -12.02
C GLU A 39 -23.21 5.18 -10.90
N VAL A 40 -22.87 4.16 -10.11
CA VAL A 40 -23.74 3.62 -9.07
C VAL A 40 -23.24 3.84 -7.65
N ALA A 41 -21.98 4.25 -7.48
CA ALA A 41 -21.40 4.45 -6.16
C ALA A 41 -21.88 5.75 -5.52
N LYS A 42 -22.09 5.73 -4.22
CA LYS A 42 -22.49 6.93 -3.44
C LYS A 42 -21.36 7.94 -3.36
N THR A 43 -20.12 7.47 -3.35
CA THR A 43 -18.91 8.30 -3.27
C THR A 43 -18.08 8.05 -4.51
N LYS A 44 -17.40 9.09 -5.00
CA LYS A 44 -16.52 8.96 -6.15
C LYS A 44 -15.29 8.12 -5.79
N ILE A 45 -15.03 7.07 -6.56
CA ILE A 45 -13.88 6.18 -6.35
C ILE A 45 -12.73 6.65 -7.24
N SER A 46 -11.56 6.82 -6.65
CA SER A 46 -10.34 7.20 -7.35
C SER A 46 -9.55 5.97 -7.79
N PHE A 47 -8.58 6.16 -8.70
CA PHE A 47 -7.64 5.10 -9.06
C PHE A 47 -6.80 4.66 -7.86
N ASN A 48 -6.46 5.59 -6.97
CA ASN A 48 -5.72 5.27 -5.75
C ASN A 48 -6.52 4.31 -4.86
N ASP A 49 -7.82 4.50 -4.75
CA ASP A 49 -8.69 3.59 -3.99
C ASP A 49 -8.65 2.17 -4.58
N MET A 50 -8.64 2.06 -5.91
CA MET A 50 -8.55 0.78 -6.58
C MET A 50 -7.19 0.11 -6.36
N VAL A 51 -6.11 0.89 -6.37
CA VAL A 51 -4.76 0.39 -6.08
C VAL A 51 -4.67 -0.12 -4.64
N LEU A 52 -5.23 0.62 -3.69
CA LEU A 52 -5.25 0.20 -2.28
C LEU A 52 -6.00 -1.12 -2.10
N LYS A 53 -7.13 -1.28 -2.77
CA LYS A 53 -7.88 -2.53 -2.71
C LYS A 53 -7.10 -3.68 -3.33
N ALA A 54 -6.45 -3.45 -4.47
CA ALA A 54 -5.61 -4.45 -5.13
C ALA A 54 -4.45 -4.88 -4.23
N VAL A 55 -3.80 -3.93 -3.55
CA VAL A 55 -2.72 -4.22 -2.61
C VAL A 55 -3.23 -5.07 -1.45
N ALA A 56 -4.39 -4.75 -0.90
CA ALA A 56 -4.99 -5.51 0.20
C ALA A 56 -5.27 -6.96 -0.20
N VAL A 57 -5.84 -7.16 -1.39
CA VAL A 57 -6.12 -8.50 -1.92
C VAL A 57 -4.82 -9.26 -2.17
N ALA A 58 -3.82 -8.60 -2.73
CA ALA A 58 -2.51 -9.21 -2.99
C ALA A 58 -1.83 -9.65 -1.69
N LEU A 59 -1.90 -8.83 -0.64
CA LEU A 59 -1.34 -9.19 0.67
C LEU A 59 -2.07 -10.37 1.30
N LYS A 60 -3.38 -10.45 1.10
CA LYS A 60 -4.17 -11.58 1.59
C LYS A 60 -3.78 -12.89 0.88
N GLN A 61 -3.49 -12.82 -0.41
CA GLN A 61 -3.06 -13.97 -1.21
C GLN A 61 -1.60 -14.35 -0.98
N ASN A 62 -0.80 -13.40 -0.51
CA ASN A 62 0.64 -13.59 -0.29
C ASN A 62 1.00 -13.15 1.14
N PRO A 63 0.56 -13.90 2.16
CA PRO A 63 0.68 -13.47 3.56
C PRO A 63 2.12 -13.28 4.03
N LYS A 64 3.10 -13.92 3.41
CA LYS A 64 4.52 -13.75 3.77
C LYS A 64 5.04 -12.35 3.45
N VAL A 65 4.43 -11.65 2.50
CA VAL A 65 4.81 -10.27 2.16
C VAL A 65 4.40 -9.32 3.27
N ASN A 66 3.29 -9.59 3.96
CA ASN A 66 2.80 -8.77 5.06
C ASN A 66 3.55 -9.12 6.36
N SER A 67 4.83 -8.80 6.39
CA SER A 67 5.73 -9.13 7.49
C SER A 67 6.62 -7.95 7.84
N SER A 68 7.20 -8.02 9.03
CA SER A 68 8.09 -6.98 9.55
C SER A 68 9.42 -7.59 9.99
N TRP A 69 10.52 -6.90 9.67
CA TRP A 69 11.85 -7.29 10.10
C TRP A 69 12.16 -6.66 11.44
N LEU A 70 12.43 -7.48 12.43
CA LEU A 70 12.68 -7.03 13.81
C LEU A 70 14.15 -7.15 14.22
N GLY A 71 15.06 -7.23 13.25
CA GLY A 71 16.49 -7.32 13.48
C GLY A 71 17.01 -8.76 13.49
N ASP A 72 16.46 -9.60 14.30
CA ASP A 72 16.87 -11.01 14.45
C ASP A 72 15.77 -12.01 14.07
N LYS A 73 14.57 -11.51 13.74
CA LYS A 73 13.43 -12.36 13.41
C LYS A 73 12.47 -11.63 12.49
N ILE A 74 11.58 -12.39 11.86
CA ILE A 74 10.53 -11.90 10.99
C ILE A 74 9.19 -12.07 11.71
N ARG A 75 8.44 -10.98 11.82
CA ARG A 75 7.08 -11.02 12.37
C ARG A 75 6.08 -11.07 11.22
N TYR A 76 5.24 -12.10 11.20
CA TYR A 76 4.14 -12.19 10.23
C TYR A 76 2.91 -11.50 10.80
N ASN A 77 2.37 -10.54 10.04
CA ASN A 77 1.20 -9.76 10.46
C ASN A 77 -0.07 -10.43 9.94
N HIS A 78 -1.05 -10.60 10.84
CA HIS A 78 -2.33 -11.22 10.46
C HIS A 78 -3.35 -10.20 9.96
N HIS A 79 -3.22 -8.95 10.37
CA HIS A 79 -4.10 -7.88 9.95
C HIS A 79 -3.52 -7.14 8.75
N ILE A 80 -4.37 -6.79 7.79
CA ILE A 80 -3.97 -6.04 6.61
C ILE A 80 -4.33 -4.57 6.82
N ASN A 81 -3.37 -3.80 7.29
CA ASN A 81 -3.53 -2.37 7.54
C ASN A 81 -2.67 -1.59 6.55
N ILE A 82 -3.30 -0.72 5.79
CA ILE A 82 -2.60 0.05 4.75
C ILE A 82 -2.65 1.53 5.12
N GLY A 83 -1.49 2.13 5.30
CA GLY A 83 -1.35 3.56 5.52
C GLY A 83 -1.16 4.28 4.20
N VAL A 84 -1.70 5.47 4.10
CA VAL A 84 -1.59 6.32 2.91
C VAL A 84 -1.08 7.68 3.32
N ALA A 85 -0.01 8.11 2.67
CA ALA A 85 0.52 9.46 2.86
C ALA A 85 -0.36 10.46 2.10
N VAL A 86 -0.85 11.45 2.80
CA VAL A 86 -1.69 12.50 2.22
C VAL A 86 -1.04 13.85 2.50
N ALA A 87 -0.82 14.62 1.46
CA ALA A 87 -0.29 15.95 1.60
C ALA A 87 -1.39 16.90 2.14
N VAL A 88 -1.05 17.65 3.15
CA VAL A 88 -1.94 18.66 3.75
C VAL A 88 -1.24 20.01 3.81
N ASP A 89 -2.02 21.08 3.78
CA ASP A 89 -1.49 22.44 3.86
C ASP A 89 -0.97 22.79 5.25
#